data_76689ae5f545b0fca37b454e5d0eeb26
#
_entry.id   76689ae5f545b0fca37b454e5d0eeb26
#
_cell.length_a   1.000
_cell.length_b   1.000
_cell.length_c   1.000
_cell.angle_alpha   90.00
_cell.angle_beta   90.00
_cell.angle_gamma   90.00
#
_symmetry.space_group_name_H-M   'P 1'
#
loop_
_entity.id
_entity.type
_entity.pdbx_description
1 polymer ?
#
loop_
_entity_poly.entity_id
_entity_poly.type
_entity_poly.pdbx_seq_one_letter_code
_entity_poly.pdbx_strand_id
1 'polypeptide(L)'
;QLAKDFITTWFSQFSFMLDEIQKGYPSKAKDFELDSLALAAFGAKTSALDYIQNLNNWGQYVTQMNHFFDDYDLYLTPATATVAPKNGEVKTPAWQKPILKALLGVGKAHLLAQGKLVDQIVKENLKWVPFTQLANITGLPAMSVPLYWNEQNLPLGSQFIAPFAREDLLLQLAAQLEQAQPWVNQYAKIRI
;
A
#
# COMPACT_ATOMS: atom_id res chain seq x y z
N GLN A 1 -0.63 6.18 -13.47
CA GLN A 1 -2.03 5.73 -13.37
C GLN A 1 -2.19 4.69 -12.27
N LEU A 2 -1.39 3.61 -12.22
CA LEU A 2 -1.46 2.51 -11.24
C LEU A 2 -1.63 3.00 -9.78
N ALA A 3 -0.84 3.99 -9.34
CA ALA A 3 -0.96 4.55 -8.00
C ALA A 3 -2.33 5.18 -7.72
N LYS A 4 -2.94 5.84 -8.71
CA LYS A 4 -4.29 6.40 -8.58
C LYS A 4 -5.34 5.31 -8.50
N ASP A 5 -5.21 4.28 -9.33
CA ASP A 5 -6.14 3.15 -9.34
C ASP A 5 -6.07 2.38 -8.02
N PHE A 6 -4.87 2.16 -7.49
CA PHE A 6 -4.69 1.57 -6.17
C PHE A 6 -5.37 2.39 -5.07
N ILE A 7 -5.13 3.69 -5.01
CA ILE A 7 -5.71 4.60 -4.00
C ILE A 7 -7.24 4.64 -4.12
N THR A 8 -7.79 4.67 -5.32
CA THR A 8 -9.25 4.67 -5.55
C THR A 8 -9.89 3.42 -4.94
N THR A 9 -9.32 2.26 -5.21
CA THR A 9 -9.80 1.01 -4.60
C THR A 9 -9.60 1.01 -3.09
N TRP A 10 -8.43 1.42 -2.61
CA TRP A 10 -8.13 1.45 -1.18
C TRP A 10 -9.10 2.32 -0.41
N PHE A 11 -9.40 3.53 -0.89
CA PHE A 11 -10.39 4.41 -0.28
C PHE A 11 -11.80 3.81 -0.30
N SER A 12 -12.19 3.21 -1.42
CA SER A 12 -13.50 2.57 -1.55
C SER A 12 -13.65 1.37 -0.60
N GLN A 13 -12.61 0.56 -0.44
CA GLN A 13 -12.57 -0.54 0.52
C GLN A 13 -12.65 -0.05 1.98
N PHE A 14 -11.95 1.06 2.31
CA PHE A 14 -12.08 1.68 3.64
C PHE A 14 -13.49 2.14 3.92
N SER A 15 -14.16 2.76 2.94
CA SER A 15 -15.56 3.18 3.07
C SER A 15 -16.49 2.01 3.33
N PHE A 16 -16.34 0.94 2.54
CA PHE A 16 -17.11 -0.28 2.70
C PHE A 16 -16.87 -0.94 4.07
N MET A 17 -15.61 -1.11 4.45
CA MET A 17 -15.25 -1.73 5.73
C MET A 17 -15.78 -0.94 6.93
N LEU A 18 -15.73 0.40 6.89
CA LEU A 18 -16.27 1.24 7.95
C LEU A 18 -17.78 1.09 8.06
N ASP A 19 -18.49 1.06 6.94
CA ASP A 19 -19.94 0.86 6.89
C ASP A 19 -20.33 -0.52 7.48
N GLU A 20 -19.63 -1.58 7.13
CA GLU A 20 -19.84 -2.94 7.68
C GLU A 20 -19.58 -3.00 9.20
N ILE A 21 -18.51 -2.36 9.67
CA ILE A 21 -18.23 -2.29 11.12
C ILE A 21 -19.38 -1.55 11.83
N GLN A 22 -19.86 -0.43 11.29
CA GLN A 22 -20.93 0.36 11.89
C GLN A 22 -22.29 -0.36 11.87
N LYS A 23 -22.55 -1.22 10.90
CA LYS A 23 -23.75 -2.07 10.87
C LYS A 23 -23.66 -3.23 11.88
N GLY A 24 -22.50 -3.80 12.04
CA GLY A 24 -22.30 -4.97 12.92
C GLY A 24 -22.09 -4.62 14.39
N TYR A 25 -21.60 -3.41 14.69
CA TYR A 25 -21.26 -3.00 16.07
C TYR A 25 -21.72 -1.57 16.37
N PRO A 26 -22.30 -1.31 17.56
CA PRO A 26 -22.65 0.05 17.98
C PRO A 26 -21.41 0.91 18.14
N SER A 27 -21.01 1.62 17.10
CA SER A 27 -19.82 2.44 17.06
C SER A 27 -20.14 3.89 16.65
N LYS A 28 -19.33 4.83 17.13
CA LYS A 28 -19.44 6.26 16.84
C LYS A 28 -18.16 6.75 16.18
N ALA A 29 -18.21 7.88 15.48
CA ALA A 29 -17.04 8.46 14.83
C ALA A 29 -15.81 8.62 15.75
N LYS A 30 -16.03 8.86 17.06
CA LYS A 30 -14.95 8.98 18.04
C LYS A 30 -14.19 7.67 18.32
N ASP A 31 -14.76 6.53 17.94
CA ASP A 31 -14.17 5.21 18.16
C ASP A 31 -13.20 4.81 17.03
N PHE A 32 -13.08 5.67 16.01
CA PHE A 32 -12.18 5.49 14.86
C PHE A 32 -11.13 6.59 14.82
N GLU A 33 -9.97 6.27 14.26
CA GLU A 33 -8.94 7.26 13.99
C GLU A 33 -9.41 8.25 12.92
N LEU A 34 -8.96 9.51 13.07
CA LEU A 34 -9.32 10.60 12.16
C LEU A 34 -8.91 10.31 10.71
N ASP A 35 -7.75 9.68 10.53
CA ASP A 35 -7.22 9.34 9.22
C ASP A 35 -8.07 8.25 8.54
N SER A 36 -8.53 7.24 9.31
CA SER A 36 -9.46 6.20 8.83
C SER A 36 -10.81 6.77 8.38
N LEU A 37 -11.36 7.71 9.15
CA LEU A 37 -12.60 8.42 8.80
C LEU A 37 -12.42 9.25 7.51
N ALA A 38 -11.26 9.86 7.31
CA ALA A 38 -10.96 10.63 6.11
C ALA A 38 -10.88 9.72 4.87
N LEU A 39 -10.16 8.60 4.96
CA LEU A 39 -10.06 7.62 3.87
C LEU A 39 -11.45 7.09 3.47
N ALA A 40 -12.28 6.74 4.47
CA ALA A 40 -13.64 6.30 4.22
C ALA A 40 -14.51 7.39 3.56
N ALA A 41 -14.38 8.66 4.00
CA ALA A 41 -15.12 9.77 3.41
C ALA A 41 -14.71 10.05 1.95
N PHE A 42 -13.44 9.79 1.60
CA PHE A 42 -12.96 9.88 0.21
C PHE A 42 -13.58 8.75 -0.64
N GLY A 43 -13.52 7.51 -0.17
CA GLY A 43 -14.06 6.35 -0.86
C GLY A 43 -15.57 6.38 -1.06
N ALA A 44 -16.32 6.92 -0.11
CA ALA A 44 -17.79 7.06 -0.20
C ALA A 44 -18.27 7.93 -1.38
N LYS A 45 -17.39 8.67 -2.04
CA LYS A 45 -17.69 9.50 -3.21
C LYS A 45 -17.22 8.91 -4.52
N THR A 46 -16.56 7.77 -4.49
CA THR A 46 -16.23 7.02 -5.71
C THR A 46 -17.54 6.55 -6.35
N SER A 47 -17.76 6.92 -7.60
CA SER A 47 -18.94 6.44 -8.33
C SER A 47 -18.76 4.97 -8.72
N ALA A 48 -19.88 4.26 -8.96
CA ALA A 48 -19.84 2.90 -9.46
C ALA A 48 -19.10 2.84 -10.83
N LEU A 49 -19.28 3.86 -11.68
CA LEU A 49 -18.61 3.94 -12.98
C LEU A 49 -17.10 4.07 -12.80
N ASP A 50 -16.63 4.97 -11.93
CA ASP A 50 -15.20 5.15 -11.66
C ASP A 50 -14.58 3.87 -11.07
N TYR A 51 -15.30 3.19 -10.19
CA TYR A 51 -14.85 1.94 -9.59
C TYR A 51 -14.73 0.81 -10.63
N ILE A 52 -15.72 0.66 -11.53
CA ILE A 52 -15.69 -0.33 -12.62
C ILE A 52 -14.53 -0.01 -13.58
N GLN A 53 -14.36 1.25 -13.97
CA GLN A 53 -13.23 1.66 -14.81
C GLN A 53 -11.89 1.35 -14.16
N ASN A 54 -11.79 1.56 -12.86
CA ASN A 54 -10.60 1.23 -12.08
C ASN A 54 -10.30 -0.29 -12.10
N LEU A 55 -11.30 -1.14 -11.93
CA LEU A 55 -11.14 -2.60 -12.03
C LEU A 55 -10.71 -3.04 -13.43
N ASN A 56 -11.25 -2.40 -14.48
CA ASN A 56 -10.81 -2.65 -15.86
C ASN A 56 -9.34 -2.31 -16.08
N ASN A 57 -8.85 -1.22 -15.47
CA ASN A 57 -7.44 -0.86 -15.52
C ASN A 57 -6.55 -1.94 -14.85
N TRP A 58 -7.04 -2.57 -13.78
CA TRP A 58 -6.32 -3.68 -13.14
C TRP A 58 -6.06 -4.84 -14.08
N GLY A 59 -7.05 -5.20 -14.92
CA GLY A 59 -6.88 -6.22 -15.97
C GLY A 59 -5.75 -5.89 -16.95
N GLN A 60 -5.57 -4.60 -17.28
CA GLN A 60 -4.46 -4.16 -18.15
C GLN A 60 -3.10 -4.35 -17.47
N TYR A 61 -2.98 -4.10 -16.15
CA TYR A 61 -1.73 -4.34 -15.42
C TYR A 61 -1.40 -5.83 -15.36
N VAL A 62 -2.40 -6.69 -15.16
CA VAL A 62 -2.21 -8.15 -15.22
C VAL A 62 -1.67 -8.57 -16.59
N THR A 63 -2.28 -8.07 -17.67
CA THR A 63 -1.84 -8.37 -19.04
C THR A 63 -0.39 -7.91 -19.28
N GLN A 64 -0.04 -6.69 -18.86
CA GLN A 64 1.32 -6.17 -18.99
C GLN A 64 2.34 -7.01 -18.21
N MET A 65 2.01 -7.45 -17.00
CA MET A 65 2.90 -8.32 -16.23
C MET A 65 3.04 -9.71 -16.82
N ASN A 66 1.98 -10.27 -17.40
CA ASN A 66 2.07 -11.54 -18.12
C ASN A 66 3.05 -11.43 -19.30
N HIS A 67 2.95 -10.37 -20.13
CA HIS A 67 3.92 -10.15 -21.21
C HIS A 67 5.35 -9.92 -20.71
N PHE A 68 5.53 -9.26 -19.56
CA PHE A 68 6.86 -9.14 -18.95
C PHE A 68 7.44 -10.51 -18.61
N PHE A 69 6.64 -11.41 -18.10
CA PHE A 69 7.07 -12.77 -17.72
C PHE A 69 7.22 -13.73 -18.93
N ASP A 70 6.90 -13.31 -20.15
CA ASP A 70 7.30 -14.06 -21.34
C ASP A 70 8.83 -14.05 -21.53
N ASP A 71 9.50 -12.98 -21.09
CA ASP A 71 10.94 -12.77 -21.25
C ASP A 71 11.74 -12.88 -19.94
N TYR A 72 11.10 -12.76 -18.76
CA TYR A 72 11.75 -12.69 -17.44
C TYR A 72 11.09 -13.62 -16.43
N ASP A 73 11.88 -14.28 -15.61
CA ASP A 73 11.39 -15.20 -14.57
C ASP A 73 10.83 -14.45 -13.35
N LEU A 74 11.42 -13.30 -13.00
CA LEU A 74 11.11 -12.56 -11.78
C LEU A 74 11.18 -11.05 -12.01
N TYR A 75 10.35 -10.31 -11.29
CA TYR A 75 10.40 -8.85 -11.24
C TYR A 75 10.93 -8.39 -9.87
N LEU A 76 12.05 -7.68 -9.86
CA LEU A 76 12.74 -7.23 -8.64
C LEU A 76 12.55 -5.73 -8.42
N THR A 77 12.17 -5.36 -7.20
CA THR A 77 12.13 -3.96 -6.73
C THR A 77 12.57 -3.87 -5.26
N PRO A 78 12.89 -2.67 -4.74
CA PRO A 78 12.86 -2.47 -3.30
C PRO A 78 11.45 -2.72 -2.75
N ALA A 79 11.34 -3.27 -1.54
CA ALA A 79 10.02 -3.41 -0.87
C ALA A 79 9.50 -2.04 -0.38
N THR A 80 10.40 -1.19 0.10
CA THR A 80 10.11 0.18 0.55
C THR A 80 11.09 1.16 -0.07
N ALA A 81 10.74 2.43 -0.14
CA ALA A 81 11.61 3.48 -0.71
C ALA A 81 12.85 3.73 0.15
N THR A 82 12.74 3.52 1.45
CA THR A 82 13.82 3.69 2.43
C THR A 82 13.67 2.66 3.55
N VAL A 83 14.62 2.61 4.48
CA VAL A 83 14.47 1.89 5.74
C VAL A 83 13.26 2.42 6.54
N ALA A 84 12.85 1.69 7.58
CA ALA A 84 11.66 2.04 8.38
C ALA A 84 11.70 3.51 8.83
N PRO A 85 10.60 4.28 8.65
CA PRO A 85 10.49 5.64 9.14
C PRO A 85 10.45 5.66 10.68
N LYS A 86 10.77 6.80 11.27
CA LYS A 86 10.64 6.99 12.72
C LYS A 86 9.18 6.94 13.14
N ASN A 87 8.94 6.50 14.38
CA ASN A 87 7.60 6.50 14.96
C ASN A 87 6.97 7.90 14.88
N GLY A 88 5.79 7.98 14.24
CA GLY A 88 5.04 9.24 14.06
C GLY A 88 5.39 10.04 12.81
N GLU A 89 6.41 9.68 12.05
CA GLU A 89 6.81 10.39 10.82
C GLU A 89 5.78 10.27 9.70
N VAL A 90 5.05 9.16 9.65
CA VAL A 90 4.02 8.86 8.63
C VAL A 90 2.62 9.36 9.04
N LYS A 91 2.49 10.11 10.13
CA LYS A 91 1.19 10.61 10.62
C LYS A 91 0.78 11.91 9.94
N THR A 92 -0.54 12.10 9.79
CA THR A 92 -1.10 13.40 9.41
C THR A 92 -0.57 14.52 10.32
N PRO A 93 0.02 15.59 9.74
CA PRO A 93 0.55 16.72 10.51
C PRO A 93 -0.47 17.30 11.49
N ALA A 94 -0.04 17.67 12.68
CA ALA A 94 -0.93 18.15 13.75
C ALA A 94 -1.77 19.37 13.33
N TRP A 95 -1.23 20.25 12.50
CA TRP A 95 -1.92 21.44 12.01
C TRP A 95 -3.05 21.13 11.01
N GLN A 96 -3.02 19.98 10.34
CA GLN A 96 -4.06 19.54 9.41
C GLN A 96 -5.26 18.91 10.12
N LYS A 97 -5.04 18.35 11.31
CA LYS A 97 -6.09 17.62 12.05
C LYS A 97 -7.35 18.45 12.35
N PRO A 98 -7.27 19.72 12.80
CA PRO A 98 -8.46 20.54 13.03
C PRO A 98 -9.27 20.77 11.75
N ILE A 99 -8.58 21.02 10.63
CA ILE A 99 -9.22 21.25 9.31
C ILE A 99 -9.94 19.98 8.87
N LEU A 100 -9.26 18.85 8.93
CA LEU A 100 -9.82 17.55 8.56
C LEU A 100 -11.04 17.21 9.43
N LYS A 101 -10.96 17.43 10.75
CA LYS A 101 -12.05 17.22 11.69
C LYS A 101 -13.28 18.11 11.37
N ALA A 102 -13.05 19.37 11.04
CA ALA A 102 -14.12 20.27 10.66
C ALA A 102 -14.81 19.83 9.34
N LEU A 103 -14.02 19.43 8.33
CA LEU A 103 -14.56 18.96 7.05
C LEU A 103 -15.30 17.63 7.18
N LEU A 104 -14.83 16.73 8.04
CA LEU A 104 -15.55 15.50 8.37
C LEU A 104 -16.89 15.82 9.09
N GLY A 105 -16.87 16.75 10.03
CA GLY A 105 -18.06 17.16 10.77
C GLY A 105 -19.18 17.73 9.90
N VAL A 106 -18.83 18.39 8.79
CA VAL A 106 -19.81 18.92 7.81
C VAL A 106 -20.02 18.02 6.58
N GLY A 107 -19.46 16.79 6.57
CA GLY A 107 -19.58 15.84 5.46
C GLY A 107 -18.87 16.25 4.17
N LYS A 108 -17.90 17.17 4.24
CA LYS A 108 -17.19 17.74 3.08
C LYS A 108 -15.73 17.29 2.97
N ALA A 109 -15.28 16.31 3.76
CA ALA A 109 -13.90 15.82 3.72
C ALA A 109 -13.49 15.31 2.33
N HIS A 110 -14.43 14.74 1.57
CA HIS A 110 -14.19 14.27 0.20
C HIS A 110 -13.70 15.36 -0.76
N LEU A 111 -13.95 16.66 -0.46
CA LEU A 111 -13.42 17.75 -1.28
C LEU A 111 -11.90 17.84 -1.25
N LEU A 112 -11.26 17.29 -0.21
CA LEU A 112 -9.81 17.16 -0.13
C LEU A 112 -9.26 16.10 -1.11
N ALA A 113 -10.10 15.21 -1.62
CA ALA A 113 -9.72 14.17 -2.56
C ALA A 113 -10.04 14.53 -4.02
N GLN A 114 -9.97 15.81 -4.40
CA GLN A 114 -10.26 16.29 -5.76
C GLN A 114 -9.08 17.04 -6.39
N GLY A 115 -8.94 16.93 -7.70
CA GLY A 115 -7.97 17.67 -8.50
C GLY A 115 -6.51 17.41 -8.09
N LYS A 116 -5.68 18.45 -8.07
CA LYS A 116 -4.26 18.35 -7.73
C LYS A 116 -4.00 17.82 -6.31
N LEU A 117 -4.98 17.93 -5.43
CA LEU A 117 -4.85 17.46 -4.05
C LEU A 117 -4.84 15.92 -3.98
N VAL A 118 -5.55 15.23 -4.88
CA VAL A 118 -5.45 13.77 -5.02
C VAL A 118 -4.02 13.35 -5.33
N ASP A 119 -3.37 14.02 -6.28
CA ASP A 119 -1.98 13.69 -6.65
C ASP A 119 -1.03 13.87 -5.45
N GLN A 120 -1.27 14.87 -4.63
CA GLN A 120 -0.50 15.07 -3.41
C GLN A 120 -0.77 13.99 -2.37
N ILE A 121 -2.03 13.62 -2.16
CA ILE A 121 -2.43 12.53 -1.25
C ILE A 121 -1.81 11.20 -1.71
N VAL A 122 -1.89 10.89 -3.00
CA VAL A 122 -1.26 9.71 -3.60
C VAL A 122 0.24 9.70 -3.30
N LYS A 123 0.93 10.81 -3.61
CA LYS A 123 2.37 10.95 -3.39
C LYS A 123 2.75 10.79 -1.92
N GLU A 124 2.04 11.43 -1.01
CA GLU A 124 2.35 11.38 0.42
C GLU A 124 2.07 9.99 1.03
N ASN A 125 1.03 9.30 0.60
CA ASN A 125 0.71 7.95 1.10
C ASN A 125 1.62 6.87 0.51
N LEU A 126 2.00 6.98 -0.76
CA LEU A 126 2.77 5.94 -1.45
C LEU A 126 4.28 6.20 -1.50
N LYS A 127 4.78 7.36 -1.07
CA LYS A 127 6.22 7.67 -1.11
C LYS A 127 7.10 6.68 -0.34
N TRP A 128 6.56 6.04 0.68
CA TRP A 128 7.28 5.07 1.50
C TRP A 128 7.24 3.65 0.92
N VAL A 129 6.21 3.34 0.16
CA VAL A 129 5.94 2.01 -0.41
C VAL A 129 5.55 2.08 -1.89
N PRO A 130 6.39 2.66 -2.76
CA PRO A 130 5.99 2.98 -4.13
C PRO A 130 5.86 1.77 -5.07
N PHE A 131 6.33 0.58 -4.67
CA PHE A 131 6.45 -0.58 -5.56
C PHE A 131 5.49 -1.74 -5.21
N THR A 132 5.00 -1.80 -3.97
CA THR A 132 4.23 -2.96 -3.49
C THR A 132 2.81 -3.05 -4.05
N GLN A 133 2.28 -1.93 -4.60
CA GLN A 133 0.92 -1.89 -5.15
C GLN A 133 0.75 -2.80 -6.36
N LEU A 134 1.80 -3.00 -7.15
CA LEU A 134 1.72 -3.81 -8.36
C LEU A 134 1.30 -5.25 -8.03
N ALA A 135 1.97 -5.90 -7.10
CA ALA A 135 1.61 -7.26 -6.68
C ALA A 135 0.19 -7.33 -6.11
N ASN A 136 -0.22 -6.33 -5.29
CA ASN A 136 -1.56 -6.28 -4.72
C ASN A 136 -2.66 -6.13 -5.79
N ILE A 137 -2.42 -5.29 -6.82
CA ILE A 137 -3.37 -5.06 -7.90
C ILE A 137 -3.48 -6.28 -8.82
N THR A 138 -2.34 -6.90 -9.16
CA THR A 138 -2.27 -7.99 -10.12
C THR A 138 -2.57 -9.36 -9.51
N GLY A 139 -2.55 -9.48 -8.18
CA GLY A 139 -2.70 -10.77 -7.50
C GLY A 139 -1.52 -11.72 -7.72
N LEU A 140 -0.38 -11.20 -8.19
CA LEU A 140 0.82 -12.00 -8.42
C LEU A 140 1.51 -12.36 -7.10
N PRO A 141 2.09 -13.57 -6.99
CA PRO A 141 2.87 -13.95 -5.83
C PRO A 141 4.07 -13.02 -5.66
N ALA A 142 4.30 -12.57 -4.43
CA ALA A 142 5.40 -11.69 -4.10
C ALA A 142 5.99 -12.05 -2.75
N MET A 143 7.31 -11.90 -2.62
CA MET A 143 8.02 -12.03 -1.36
C MET A 143 8.95 -10.85 -1.13
N SER A 144 9.24 -10.54 0.12
CA SER A 144 10.29 -9.58 0.50
C SER A 144 11.32 -10.27 1.38
N VAL A 145 12.58 -10.12 1.02
CA VAL A 145 13.73 -10.67 1.78
C VAL A 145 14.69 -9.54 2.17
N PRO A 146 15.24 -9.55 3.38
CA PRO A 146 16.09 -8.47 3.90
C PRO A 146 17.54 -8.63 3.40
N LEU A 147 17.83 -8.19 2.18
CA LEU A 147 19.15 -8.31 1.58
C LEU A 147 20.06 -7.11 1.84
N TYR A 148 19.54 -6.02 2.35
CA TYR A 148 20.30 -4.83 2.69
C TYR A 148 19.99 -4.34 4.11
N TRP A 149 21.03 -3.84 4.78
CA TRP A 149 20.96 -3.27 6.12
C TRP A 149 21.75 -1.97 6.13
N ASN A 150 21.17 -0.90 6.68
CA ASN A 150 21.87 0.37 6.77
C ASN A 150 22.88 0.38 7.96
N GLU A 151 23.59 1.49 8.14
CA GLU A 151 24.56 1.66 9.23
C GLU A 151 23.96 1.54 10.64
N GLN A 152 22.64 1.77 10.77
CA GLN A 152 21.90 1.60 12.02
C GLN A 152 21.32 0.18 12.18
N ASN A 153 21.72 -0.78 11.36
CA ASN A 153 21.16 -2.14 11.29
C ASN A 153 19.66 -2.23 11.03
N LEU A 154 19.07 -1.24 10.34
CA LEU A 154 17.70 -1.32 9.87
C LEU A 154 17.64 -2.00 8.51
N PRO A 155 16.79 -3.01 8.32
CA PRO A 155 16.68 -3.72 7.05
C PRO A 155 15.96 -2.88 5.98
N LEU A 156 16.35 -3.09 4.74
CA LEU A 156 15.59 -2.71 3.56
C LEU A 156 15.32 -3.98 2.75
N GLY A 157 14.04 -4.32 2.58
CA GLY A 157 13.62 -5.52 1.86
C GLY A 157 13.82 -5.37 0.36
N SER A 158 14.26 -6.46 -0.28
CA SER A 158 14.16 -6.64 -1.72
C SER A 158 12.91 -7.44 -2.03
N GLN A 159 12.01 -6.88 -2.85
CA GLN A 159 10.77 -7.51 -3.24
C GLN A 159 10.95 -8.23 -4.58
N PHE A 160 10.56 -9.50 -4.61
CA PHE A 160 10.50 -10.30 -5.82
C PHE A 160 9.05 -10.65 -6.11
N ILE A 161 8.63 -10.47 -7.37
CA ILE A 161 7.31 -10.85 -7.87
C ILE A 161 7.54 -11.93 -8.93
N ALA A 162 6.76 -13.01 -8.87
CA ALA A 162 6.80 -14.12 -9.81
C ALA A 162 5.52 -14.18 -10.67
N PRO A 163 5.53 -14.95 -11.77
CA PRO A 163 4.31 -15.24 -12.52
C PRO A 163 3.23 -15.86 -11.64
N PHE A 164 1.98 -15.76 -12.08
CA PHE A 164 0.83 -16.31 -11.36
C PHE A 164 1.03 -17.79 -11.02
N ALA A 165 0.71 -18.16 -9.77
CA ALA A 165 0.86 -19.51 -9.21
C ALA A 165 2.30 -20.07 -9.22
N ARG A 166 3.34 -19.19 -9.26
CA ARG A 166 4.75 -19.60 -9.22
C ARG A 166 5.43 -19.20 -7.91
N GLU A 167 4.75 -19.43 -6.78
CA GLU A 167 5.32 -19.31 -5.43
C GLU A 167 6.55 -20.22 -5.23
N ASP A 168 6.61 -21.33 -5.97
CA ASP A 168 7.74 -22.24 -5.99
C ASP A 168 9.07 -21.55 -6.37
N LEU A 169 9.03 -20.67 -7.37
CA LEU A 169 10.20 -19.89 -7.79
C LEU A 169 10.67 -18.94 -6.68
N LEU A 170 9.72 -18.29 -5.99
CA LEU A 170 10.06 -17.39 -4.88
C LEU A 170 10.71 -18.15 -3.73
N LEU A 171 10.19 -19.31 -3.37
CA LEU A 171 10.73 -20.13 -2.28
C LEU A 171 12.12 -20.71 -2.65
N GLN A 172 12.32 -21.14 -3.89
CA GLN A 172 13.61 -21.58 -4.38
C GLN A 172 14.65 -20.45 -4.34
N LEU A 173 14.27 -19.26 -4.81
CA LEU A 173 15.13 -18.09 -4.75
C LEU A 173 15.45 -17.69 -3.30
N ALA A 174 14.44 -17.69 -2.41
CA ALA A 174 14.63 -17.36 -1.01
C ALA A 174 15.67 -18.30 -0.35
N ALA A 175 15.59 -19.61 -0.60
CA ALA A 175 16.53 -20.57 -0.09
C ALA A 175 17.96 -20.34 -0.60
N GLN A 176 18.14 -20.01 -1.88
CA GLN A 176 19.43 -19.68 -2.46
C GLN A 176 20.01 -18.39 -1.86
N LEU A 177 19.18 -17.35 -1.73
CA LEU A 177 19.60 -16.07 -1.16
C LEU A 177 19.99 -16.20 0.32
N GLU A 178 19.24 -16.99 1.10
CA GLU A 178 19.56 -17.25 2.49
C GLU A 178 20.86 -18.02 2.68
N GLN A 179 21.17 -18.95 1.77
CA GLN A 179 22.47 -19.63 1.75
C GLN A 179 23.61 -18.68 1.37
N ALA A 180 23.41 -17.81 0.38
CA ALA A 180 24.43 -16.87 -0.09
C ALA A 180 24.69 -15.73 0.91
N GLN A 181 23.65 -15.24 1.55
CA GLN A 181 23.69 -14.11 2.50
C GLN A 181 22.73 -14.38 3.67
N PRO A 182 23.12 -15.18 4.67
CA PRO A 182 22.28 -15.51 5.81
C PRO A 182 21.86 -14.28 6.60
N TRP A 183 20.54 -14.04 6.76
CA TRP A 183 20.00 -12.89 7.48
C TRP A 183 19.51 -13.23 8.89
N VAL A 184 19.38 -14.50 9.26
CA VAL A 184 18.88 -14.92 10.58
C VAL A 184 19.70 -14.31 11.73
N ASN A 185 21.00 -14.20 11.57
CA ASN A 185 21.91 -13.63 12.59
C ASN A 185 21.85 -12.10 12.68
N GLN A 186 21.20 -11.43 11.72
CA GLN A 186 21.06 -9.97 11.72
C GLN A 186 19.96 -9.53 12.68
N TYR A 187 18.90 -10.33 12.84
CA TYR A 187 17.81 -10.03 13.77
C TYR A 187 18.27 -9.93 15.23
N ALA A 188 19.28 -10.71 15.62
CA ALA A 188 19.87 -10.67 16.95
C ALA A 188 20.60 -9.33 17.27
N LYS A 189 20.91 -8.53 16.25
CA LYS A 189 21.58 -7.23 16.38
C LYS A 189 20.61 -6.07 16.56
N ILE A 190 19.32 -6.27 16.30
CA ILE A 190 18.28 -5.26 16.54
C ILE A 190 18.04 -5.22 18.04
N ARG A 191 18.58 -4.19 18.71
CA ARG A 191 18.26 -3.92 20.11
C ARG A 191 16.95 -3.11 20.14
N ILE A 192 15.91 -3.72 20.69
CA ILE A 192 14.63 -3.07 21.00
C ILE A 192 14.80 -2.17 22.23
#